data_3102a240d313fb97f27702480e3ad6e6
#
_entry.id   3102a240d313fb97f27702480e3ad6e6
#
_cell.length_a   1.000
_cell.length_b   1.000
_cell.length_c   1.000
_cell.angle_alpha   90.00
_cell.angle_beta   90.00
_cell.angle_gamma   90.00
#
_symmetry.space_group_name_H-M   'P 1'
#
loop_
_entity.id
_entity.type
_entity.pdbx_description
1 polymer ?
#
loop_
_entity_poly.entity_id
_entity_poly.type
_entity_poly.pdbx_seq_one_letter_code
_entity_poly.pdbx_strand_id
1 'polypeptide(L)'
;KKLGPGKGILFAIDEAQSASIEELAALAVLYQQVLGDQDATGLSDSDQRGLALVFAGLPSMVDDLLEEPSVTFLRRAQQRTLGAISLPKVRDSYIQTVKDAGLYVDAETADLAARKSMGHPYMVQLVGYYMWRSAVRRSSQVIERRDVEDGHADAVSEFYEAVDAPLYYGLHSPQRLFIEAMAVD
;
A
#
# COMPACT_ATOMS: atom_id res chain seq x y z
N LYS A 1 -26.54 18.85 2.91
CA LYS A 1 -27.48 17.79 2.47
C LYS A 1 -27.55 16.77 3.60
N LYS A 2 -28.69 16.56 4.23
CA LYS A 2 -28.82 15.56 5.32
C LYS A 2 -28.68 14.15 4.75
N LEU A 3 -27.87 13.32 5.39
CA LEU A 3 -27.77 11.89 5.08
C LEU A 3 -29.10 11.19 5.41
N GLY A 4 -29.57 10.34 4.51
CA GLY A 4 -30.77 9.52 4.77
C GLY A 4 -30.49 8.39 5.78
N PRO A 5 -31.54 7.73 6.31
CA PRO A 5 -31.39 6.61 7.23
C PRO A 5 -30.55 5.47 6.61
N GLY A 6 -29.74 4.82 7.43
CA GLY A 6 -28.85 3.72 7.02
C GLY A 6 -27.64 4.15 6.20
N LYS A 7 -27.33 5.46 6.10
CA LYS A 7 -26.13 5.99 5.44
C LYS A 7 -25.14 6.52 6.46
N GLY A 8 -23.86 6.26 6.22
CA GLY A 8 -22.75 6.75 7.03
C GLY A 8 -21.77 7.60 6.24
N ILE A 9 -20.80 8.15 6.93
CA ILE A 9 -19.65 8.86 6.38
C ILE A 9 -18.39 8.07 6.74
N LEU A 10 -17.55 7.82 5.75
CA LEU A 10 -16.20 7.31 5.94
C LEU A 10 -15.22 8.45 5.64
N PHE A 11 -14.37 8.77 6.61
CA PHE A 11 -13.18 9.59 6.41
C PHE A 11 -11.99 8.66 6.26
N ALA A 12 -11.35 8.67 5.11
CA ALA A 12 -10.12 7.95 4.86
C ALA A 12 -8.99 8.96 4.64
N ILE A 13 -7.99 8.90 5.49
CA ILE A 13 -6.77 9.72 5.44
C ILE A 13 -5.66 8.82 4.96
N ASP A 14 -5.21 9.06 3.74
CA ASP A 14 -4.07 8.37 3.14
C ASP A 14 -2.80 9.21 3.32
N GLU A 15 -1.63 8.56 3.27
CA GLU A 15 -0.33 9.22 3.52
C GLU A 15 -0.33 10.02 4.84
N ALA A 16 -0.91 9.44 5.90
CA ALA A 16 -1.13 10.13 7.16
C ALA A 16 0.17 10.65 7.81
N GLN A 17 1.35 10.09 7.46
CA GLN A 17 2.65 10.62 7.87
C GLN A 17 2.97 12.02 7.31
N SER A 18 2.20 12.53 6.35
CA SER A 18 2.33 13.89 5.83
C SER A 18 1.74 14.96 6.75
N ALA A 19 0.91 14.55 7.72
CA ALA A 19 0.38 15.41 8.76
C ALA A 19 1.18 15.25 10.06
N SER A 20 1.10 16.22 10.96
CA SER A 20 1.68 16.09 12.29
C SER A 20 0.87 15.13 13.18
N ILE A 21 1.50 14.55 14.19
CA ILE A 21 0.81 13.67 15.16
C ILE A 21 -0.29 14.45 15.88
N GLU A 22 -0.08 15.72 16.19
CA GLU A 22 -1.04 16.60 16.83
C GLU A 22 -2.29 16.81 15.97
N GLU A 23 -2.13 16.98 14.65
CA GLU A 23 -3.25 17.13 13.72
C GLU A 23 -4.08 15.86 13.62
N LEU A 24 -3.40 14.69 13.51
CA LEU A 24 -4.05 13.40 13.47
C LEU A 24 -4.79 13.09 14.78
N ALA A 25 -4.15 13.40 15.91
CA ALA A 25 -4.72 13.25 17.23
C ALA A 25 -5.96 14.15 17.42
N ALA A 26 -5.88 15.42 17.00
CA ALA A 26 -7.02 16.34 17.06
C ALA A 26 -8.21 15.82 16.23
N LEU A 27 -7.95 15.29 15.04
CA LEU A 27 -9.01 14.68 14.21
C LEU A 27 -9.62 13.44 14.88
N ALA A 28 -8.80 12.59 15.50
CA ALA A 28 -9.28 11.40 16.20
C ALA A 28 -10.13 11.78 17.44
N VAL A 29 -9.73 12.80 18.19
CA VAL A 29 -10.51 13.33 19.33
C VAL A 29 -11.85 13.87 18.87
N LEU A 30 -11.89 14.67 17.81
CA LEU A 30 -13.15 15.17 17.23
C LEU A 30 -14.06 14.03 16.79
N TYR A 31 -13.50 13.01 16.16
CA TYR A 31 -14.25 11.81 15.78
C TYR A 31 -14.89 11.13 17.00
N GLN A 32 -14.13 10.94 18.08
CA GLN A 32 -14.62 10.34 19.32
C GLN A 32 -15.72 11.20 19.99
N GLN A 33 -15.57 12.52 19.99
CA GLN A 33 -16.58 13.43 20.53
C GLN A 33 -17.90 13.33 19.78
N VAL A 34 -17.87 13.32 18.44
CA VAL A 34 -19.06 13.19 17.61
C VAL A 34 -19.78 11.86 17.89
N LEU A 35 -19.04 10.75 18.09
CA LEU A 35 -19.64 9.47 18.46
C LEU A 35 -20.27 9.52 19.86
N GLY A 36 -19.57 10.09 20.84
CA GLY A 36 -20.08 10.25 22.20
C GLY A 36 -21.34 11.12 22.26
N ASP A 37 -21.41 12.17 21.47
CA ASP A 37 -22.62 13.03 21.37
C ASP A 37 -23.81 12.27 20.77
N GLN A 38 -23.58 11.39 19.80
CA GLN A 38 -24.64 10.53 19.23
C GLN A 38 -25.19 9.55 20.27
N ASP A 39 -24.34 8.93 21.07
CA ASP A 39 -24.72 8.01 22.13
C ASP A 39 -25.52 8.74 23.23
N ALA A 40 -25.14 9.98 23.57
CA ALA A 40 -25.78 10.81 24.57
C ALA A 40 -27.17 11.30 24.15
N THR A 41 -27.47 11.36 22.85
CA THR A 41 -28.78 11.81 22.35
C THR A 41 -29.89 10.76 22.46
N GLY A 42 -29.58 9.52 22.86
CA GLY A 42 -30.54 8.42 23.01
C GLY A 42 -31.27 8.03 21.72
N LEU A 43 -30.67 8.34 20.57
CA LEU A 43 -31.18 7.92 19.28
C LEU A 43 -31.16 6.38 19.18
N SER A 44 -32.20 5.81 18.57
CA SER A 44 -32.22 4.37 18.31
C SER A 44 -31.07 4.00 17.31
N ASP A 45 -30.59 2.77 17.36
CA ASP A 45 -29.54 2.29 16.45
C ASP A 45 -29.86 2.53 14.97
N SER A 46 -31.16 2.52 14.62
CA SER A 46 -31.64 2.82 13.26
C SER A 46 -31.49 4.29 12.86
N ASP A 47 -31.42 5.19 13.83
CA ASP A 47 -31.36 6.65 13.64
C ASP A 47 -29.93 7.19 13.83
N GLN A 48 -29.05 6.40 14.43
CA GLN A 48 -27.62 6.70 14.51
C GLN A 48 -27.00 6.71 13.12
N ARG A 49 -26.16 7.71 12.87
CA ARG A 49 -25.44 7.84 11.59
C ARG A 49 -24.09 7.17 11.71
N GLY A 50 -23.84 6.19 10.87
CA GLY A 50 -22.53 5.55 10.81
C GLY A 50 -21.43 6.58 10.51
N LEU A 51 -20.43 6.64 11.37
CA LEU A 51 -19.23 7.42 11.16
C LEU A 51 -18.04 6.49 11.31
N ALA A 52 -17.15 6.49 10.31
CA ALA A 52 -15.92 5.71 10.34
C ALA A 52 -14.73 6.60 9.98
N LEU A 53 -13.60 6.35 10.65
CA LEU A 53 -12.34 7.02 10.41
C LEU A 53 -11.27 5.96 10.16
N VAL A 54 -10.51 6.13 9.07
CA VAL A 54 -9.41 5.25 8.70
C VAL A 54 -8.17 6.09 8.44
N PHE A 55 -7.07 5.73 9.07
CA PHE A 55 -5.75 6.25 8.76
C PHE A 55 -4.95 5.18 8.02
N ALA A 56 -4.32 5.56 6.91
CA ALA A 56 -3.35 4.76 6.21
C ALA A 56 -2.02 5.52 6.14
N GLY A 57 -0.93 4.85 6.50
CA GLY A 57 0.38 5.49 6.55
C GLY A 57 1.48 4.52 6.95
N LEU A 58 2.67 5.03 7.18
CA LEU A 58 3.84 4.25 7.58
C LEU A 58 3.65 3.65 8.99
N PRO A 59 4.22 2.46 9.27
CA PRO A 59 4.14 1.83 10.60
C PRO A 59 4.62 2.73 11.73
N SER A 60 5.74 3.44 11.54
CA SER A 60 6.28 4.37 12.55
C SER A 60 5.30 5.46 12.94
N MET A 61 4.59 6.04 11.96
CA MET A 61 3.54 7.04 12.24
C MET A 61 2.39 6.42 13.04
N VAL A 62 1.99 5.19 12.73
CA VAL A 62 0.94 4.51 13.50
C VAL A 62 1.38 4.29 14.94
N ASP A 63 2.62 3.86 15.16
CA ASP A 63 3.18 3.65 16.50
C ASP A 63 3.22 4.97 17.27
N ASP A 64 3.75 6.05 16.68
CA ASP A 64 3.81 7.39 17.28
C ASP A 64 2.41 7.91 17.65
N LEU A 65 1.41 7.73 16.76
CA LEU A 65 0.04 8.13 17.02
C LEU A 65 -0.60 7.31 18.16
N LEU A 66 -0.29 6.02 18.27
CA LEU A 66 -0.81 5.18 19.35
C LEU A 66 -0.14 5.45 20.71
N GLU A 67 1.05 6.05 20.71
CA GLU A 67 1.74 6.49 21.93
C GLU A 67 1.24 7.84 22.43
N GLU A 68 0.57 8.64 21.57
CA GLU A 68 0.06 9.97 21.92
C GLU A 68 -1.00 9.88 23.05
N PRO A 69 -0.77 10.56 24.21
CA PRO A 69 -1.61 10.43 25.38
C PRO A 69 -3.09 10.84 25.17
N SER A 70 -3.34 11.77 24.28
CA SER A 70 -4.70 12.31 24.02
C SER A 70 -5.60 11.33 23.27
N VAL A 71 -5.05 10.30 22.62
CA VAL A 71 -5.77 9.38 21.74
C VAL A 71 -5.60 7.90 22.12
N THR A 72 -5.40 7.61 23.38
CA THR A 72 -5.21 6.23 23.90
C THR A 72 -6.34 5.26 23.49
N PHE A 73 -7.52 5.77 23.19
CA PHE A 73 -8.65 4.99 22.68
C PHE A 73 -8.38 4.37 21.31
N LEU A 74 -7.49 4.94 20.49
CA LEU A 74 -7.08 4.38 19.19
C LEU A 74 -6.38 3.02 19.32
N ARG A 75 -5.83 2.69 20.48
CA ARG A 75 -5.28 1.34 20.77
C ARG A 75 -6.32 0.23 20.65
N ARG A 76 -7.61 0.57 20.68
CA ARG A 76 -8.74 -0.36 20.46
C ARG A 76 -9.19 -0.40 19.00
N ALA A 77 -8.66 0.48 18.16
CA ALA A 77 -8.97 0.50 16.75
C ALA A 77 -8.41 -0.76 16.05
N GLN A 78 -9.08 -1.19 15.00
CA GLN A 78 -8.61 -2.33 14.22
C GLN A 78 -7.39 -1.91 13.40
N GLN A 79 -6.26 -2.56 13.69
CA GLN A 79 -5.02 -2.36 12.95
C GLN A 79 -4.89 -3.43 11.86
N ARG A 80 -4.36 -3.02 10.70
CA ARG A 80 -4.08 -3.90 9.56
C ARG A 80 -2.75 -3.52 8.94
N THR A 81 -1.80 -4.44 8.97
CA THR A 81 -0.54 -4.29 8.23
C THR A 81 -0.72 -4.86 6.83
N LEU A 82 -0.41 -4.06 5.82
CA LEU A 82 -0.39 -4.50 4.43
C LEU A 82 0.99 -5.08 4.13
N GLY A 83 1.06 -6.38 3.98
CA GLY A 83 2.28 -7.09 3.60
C GLY A 83 2.36 -7.35 2.10
N ALA A 84 3.32 -8.20 1.70
CA ALA A 84 3.46 -8.64 0.32
C ALA A 84 2.17 -9.30 -0.20
N ILE A 85 1.86 -9.06 -1.46
CA ILE A 85 0.74 -9.70 -2.16
C ILE A 85 1.12 -11.16 -2.43
N SER A 86 0.21 -12.09 -2.18
CA SER A 86 0.48 -13.51 -2.43
C SER A 86 0.77 -13.76 -3.91
N LEU A 87 1.82 -14.53 -4.21
CA LEU A 87 2.27 -14.79 -5.59
C LEU A 87 1.19 -15.37 -6.50
N PRO A 88 0.30 -16.28 -6.05
CA PRO A 88 -0.81 -16.72 -6.87
C PRO A 88 -1.76 -15.60 -7.31
N LYS A 89 -2.06 -14.64 -6.40
CA LYS A 89 -2.88 -13.48 -6.75
C LYS A 89 -2.18 -12.55 -7.74
N VAL A 90 -0.87 -12.36 -7.59
CA VAL A 90 -0.06 -11.57 -8.55
C VAL A 90 -0.08 -12.22 -9.92
N ARG A 91 0.17 -13.55 -10.00
CA ARG A 91 0.10 -14.31 -11.25
C ARG A 91 -1.25 -14.14 -11.94
N ASP A 92 -2.34 -14.37 -11.19
CA ASP A 92 -3.70 -14.29 -11.76
C ASP A 92 -4.02 -12.87 -12.23
N SER A 93 -3.55 -11.85 -11.50
CA SER A 93 -3.65 -10.45 -11.90
C SER A 93 -2.89 -10.15 -13.20
N TYR A 94 -1.67 -10.67 -13.36
CA TYR A 94 -0.92 -10.51 -14.61
C TYR A 94 -1.64 -11.14 -15.79
N ILE A 95 -2.12 -12.40 -15.66
CA ILE A 95 -2.87 -13.06 -16.71
C ILE A 95 -4.08 -12.22 -17.12
N GLN A 96 -4.85 -11.73 -16.16
CA GLN A 96 -6.03 -10.94 -16.45
C GLN A 96 -5.69 -9.61 -17.11
N THR A 97 -4.73 -8.86 -16.56
CA THR A 97 -4.33 -7.53 -17.07
C THR A 97 -3.75 -7.62 -18.49
N VAL A 98 -2.91 -8.63 -18.75
CA VAL A 98 -2.33 -8.89 -20.08
C VAL A 98 -3.42 -9.22 -21.09
N LYS A 99 -4.39 -10.05 -20.69
CA LYS A 99 -5.55 -10.40 -21.52
C LYS A 99 -6.40 -9.17 -21.84
N ASP A 100 -6.66 -8.32 -20.85
CA ASP A 100 -7.45 -7.10 -21.03
C ASP A 100 -6.76 -6.08 -21.94
N ALA A 101 -5.43 -6.12 -22.00
CA ALA A 101 -4.60 -5.34 -22.92
C ALA A 101 -4.51 -5.97 -24.34
N GLY A 102 -5.20 -7.08 -24.61
CA GLY A 102 -5.21 -7.75 -25.90
C GLY A 102 -3.96 -8.60 -26.20
N LEU A 103 -3.15 -8.90 -25.18
CA LEU A 103 -1.99 -9.77 -25.28
C LEU A 103 -2.28 -11.12 -24.61
N TYR A 104 -1.31 -12.01 -24.72
CA TYR A 104 -1.36 -13.33 -24.07
C TYR A 104 -0.08 -13.57 -23.25
N VAL A 105 -0.23 -14.21 -22.12
CA VAL A 105 0.85 -14.76 -21.30
C VAL A 105 0.41 -16.12 -20.76
N ASP A 106 1.28 -17.12 -20.83
CA ASP A 106 1.01 -18.42 -20.23
C ASP A 106 1.18 -18.40 -18.70
N ALA A 107 0.63 -19.42 -18.04
CA ALA A 107 0.63 -19.50 -16.58
C ALA A 107 2.05 -19.62 -15.98
N GLU A 108 2.97 -20.29 -16.67
CA GLU A 108 4.35 -20.47 -16.20
C GLU A 108 5.12 -19.15 -16.26
N THR A 109 4.99 -18.43 -17.37
CA THR A 109 5.60 -17.11 -17.57
C THR A 109 5.02 -16.08 -16.58
N ALA A 110 3.70 -16.08 -16.37
CA ALA A 110 3.06 -15.20 -15.38
C ALA A 110 3.49 -15.54 -13.94
N ASP A 111 3.70 -16.81 -13.63
CA ASP A 111 4.20 -17.26 -12.33
C ASP A 111 5.68 -16.85 -12.14
N LEU A 112 6.50 -16.91 -13.18
CA LEU A 112 7.86 -16.36 -13.15
C LEU A 112 7.84 -14.86 -12.83
N ALA A 113 6.99 -14.07 -13.52
CA ALA A 113 6.84 -12.65 -13.27
C ALA A 113 6.39 -12.36 -11.83
N ALA A 114 5.44 -13.15 -11.31
CA ALA A 114 4.99 -13.03 -9.93
C ALA A 114 6.14 -13.29 -8.93
N ARG A 115 6.94 -14.33 -9.14
CA ARG A 115 8.13 -14.60 -8.30
C ARG A 115 9.15 -13.45 -8.37
N LYS A 116 9.41 -12.92 -9.55
CA LYS A 116 10.32 -11.78 -9.76
C LYS A 116 9.88 -10.51 -9.04
N SER A 117 8.58 -10.30 -8.89
CA SER A 117 8.04 -9.16 -8.13
C SER A 117 8.11 -9.34 -6.60
N MET A 118 8.37 -10.57 -6.12
CA MET A 118 8.33 -10.96 -4.69
C MET A 118 7.02 -10.55 -3.99
N GLY A 119 5.97 -10.21 -4.73
CA GLY A 119 4.71 -9.70 -4.21
C GLY A 119 4.78 -8.27 -3.65
N HIS A 120 5.89 -7.56 -3.83
CA HIS A 120 6.00 -6.15 -3.44
C HIS A 120 5.12 -5.29 -4.37
N PRO A 121 4.16 -4.49 -3.85
CA PRO A 121 3.16 -3.81 -4.69
C PRO A 121 3.75 -2.99 -5.83
N TYR A 122 4.80 -2.21 -5.58
CA TYR A 122 5.46 -1.41 -6.60
C TYR A 122 6.22 -2.29 -7.60
N MET A 123 6.94 -3.32 -7.14
CA MET A 123 7.62 -4.27 -8.03
C MET A 123 6.63 -5.05 -8.91
N VAL A 124 5.43 -5.36 -8.42
CA VAL A 124 4.36 -5.97 -9.24
C VAL A 124 4.02 -5.05 -10.42
N GLN A 125 3.90 -3.75 -10.19
CA GLN A 125 3.63 -2.80 -11.27
C GLN A 125 4.81 -2.69 -12.24
N LEU A 126 6.03 -2.55 -11.74
CA LEU A 126 7.23 -2.43 -12.57
C LEU A 126 7.48 -3.66 -13.44
N VAL A 127 7.45 -4.86 -12.85
CA VAL A 127 7.63 -6.11 -13.61
C VAL A 127 6.55 -6.26 -14.66
N GLY A 128 5.29 -5.97 -14.31
CA GLY A 128 4.16 -6.01 -15.26
C GLY A 128 4.36 -5.05 -16.43
N TYR A 129 4.75 -3.81 -16.14
CA TYR A 129 5.00 -2.78 -17.15
C TYR A 129 6.17 -3.15 -18.07
N TYR A 130 7.30 -3.57 -17.52
CA TYR A 130 8.50 -3.82 -18.30
C TYR A 130 8.41 -5.09 -19.14
N MET A 131 7.79 -6.19 -18.65
CA MET A 131 7.55 -7.36 -19.45
C MET A 131 6.60 -7.08 -20.63
N TRP A 132 5.54 -6.28 -20.39
CA TRP A 132 4.66 -5.82 -21.46
C TRP A 132 5.41 -4.96 -22.47
N ARG A 133 6.19 -3.99 -22.02
CA ARG A 133 7.00 -3.10 -22.88
C ARG A 133 8.01 -3.89 -23.72
N SER A 134 8.63 -4.94 -23.18
CA SER A 134 9.53 -5.83 -23.90
C SER A 134 8.82 -6.52 -25.06
N ALA A 135 7.66 -7.14 -24.80
CA ALA A 135 6.86 -7.79 -25.83
C ALA A 135 6.40 -6.82 -26.93
N VAL A 136 5.93 -5.62 -26.54
CA VAL A 136 5.50 -4.58 -27.48
C VAL A 136 6.65 -4.10 -28.39
N ARG A 137 7.85 -3.91 -27.85
CA ARG A 137 9.06 -3.57 -28.64
C ARG A 137 9.38 -4.61 -29.71
N ARG A 138 9.06 -5.89 -29.47
CA ARG A 138 9.19 -6.97 -30.45
C ARG A 138 7.99 -7.09 -31.40
N SER A 139 7.00 -6.20 -31.29
CA SER A 139 5.73 -6.31 -32.01
C SER A 139 5.02 -7.65 -31.77
N SER A 140 5.18 -8.23 -30.57
CA SER A 140 4.57 -9.51 -30.19
C SER A 140 3.29 -9.26 -29.41
N GLN A 141 2.29 -10.11 -29.69
CA GLN A 141 1.07 -10.20 -28.86
C GLN A 141 1.19 -11.25 -27.75
N VAL A 142 2.35 -11.90 -27.63
CA VAL A 142 2.64 -12.91 -26.62
C VAL A 142 3.79 -12.43 -25.76
N ILE A 143 3.57 -12.38 -24.45
CA ILE A 143 4.62 -12.16 -23.45
C ILE A 143 5.28 -13.51 -23.18
N GLU A 144 6.56 -13.60 -23.46
CA GLU A 144 7.37 -14.80 -23.28
C GLU A 144 8.30 -14.66 -22.07
N ARG A 145 8.87 -15.77 -21.63
CA ARG A 145 9.83 -15.82 -20.52
C ARG A 145 10.93 -14.76 -20.64
N ARG A 146 11.49 -14.60 -21.86
CA ARG A 146 12.53 -13.57 -22.11
C ARG A 146 12.07 -12.15 -21.83
N ASP A 147 10.81 -11.84 -22.08
CA ASP A 147 10.25 -10.50 -21.80
C ASP A 147 10.20 -10.22 -20.30
N VAL A 148 9.95 -11.26 -19.50
CA VAL A 148 10.00 -11.16 -18.04
C VAL A 148 11.44 -11.01 -17.54
N GLU A 149 12.38 -11.74 -18.12
CA GLU A 149 13.80 -11.70 -17.72
C GLU A 149 14.42 -10.34 -18.05
N ASP A 150 14.24 -9.86 -19.29
CA ASP A 150 14.70 -8.54 -19.73
C ASP A 150 14.01 -7.42 -18.96
N GLY A 151 12.68 -7.50 -18.83
CA GLY A 151 11.89 -6.49 -18.11
C GLY A 151 12.19 -6.43 -16.62
N HIS A 152 12.57 -7.55 -16.01
CA HIS A 152 12.93 -7.56 -14.59
C HIS A 152 14.22 -6.76 -14.31
N ALA A 153 15.21 -6.79 -15.20
CA ALA A 153 16.42 -5.99 -15.03
C ALA A 153 16.10 -4.47 -15.01
N ASP A 154 15.26 -4.02 -15.96
CA ASP A 154 14.78 -2.64 -16.00
C ASP A 154 13.96 -2.30 -14.73
N ALA A 155 13.10 -3.21 -14.29
CA ALA A 155 12.27 -3.03 -13.10
C ALA A 155 13.11 -2.88 -11.81
N VAL A 156 14.16 -3.69 -11.66
CA VAL A 156 15.08 -3.60 -10.51
C VAL A 156 15.84 -2.28 -10.52
N SER A 157 16.31 -1.83 -11.70
CA SER A 157 17.00 -0.54 -11.82
C SER A 157 16.10 0.62 -11.42
N GLU A 158 14.86 0.65 -11.91
CA GLU A 158 13.91 1.71 -11.55
C GLU A 158 13.51 1.65 -10.06
N PHE A 159 13.32 0.45 -9.52
CA PHE A 159 13.02 0.27 -8.11
C PHE A 159 14.14 0.80 -7.22
N TYR A 160 15.39 0.48 -7.58
CA TYR A 160 16.56 0.98 -6.87
C TYR A 160 16.60 2.51 -6.86
N GLU A 161 16.42 3.15 -8.02
CA GLU A 161 16.47 4.60 -8.14
C GLU A 161 15.31 5.29 -7.40
N ALA A 162 14.11 4.70 -7.45
CA ALA A 162 12.90 5.30 -6.88
C ALA A 162 12.76 5.05 -5.37
N VAL A 163 13.24 3.91 -4.86
CA VAL A 163 12.98 3.45 -3.48
C VAL A 163 14.28 3.29 -2.69
N ASP A 164 15.19 2.43 -3.15
CA ASP A 164 16.35 2.03 -2.34
C ASP A 164 17.36 3.16 -2.21
N ALA A 165 17.69 3.84 -3.29
CA ALA A 165 18.69 4.89 -3.29
C ALA A 165 18.29 6.10 -2.40
N PRO A 166 17.05 6.66 -2.49
CA PRO A 166 16.60 7.70 -1.59
C PRO A 166 16.61 7.28 -0.12
N LEU A 167 16.17 6.04 0.18
CA LEU A 167 16.19 5.49 1.53
C LEU A 167 17.62 5.38 2.06
N TYR A 168 18.53 4.81 1.27
CA TYR A 168 19.92 4.63 1.65
C TYR A 168 20.63 5.96 1.88
N TYR A 169 20.49 6.92 0.96
CA TYR A 169 21.13 8.23 1.09
C TYR A 169 20.49 9.11 2.17
N GLY A 170 19.24 8.86 2.55
CA GLY A 170 18.56 9.50 3.68
C GLY A 170 19.03 9.03 5.05
N LEU A 171 19.73 7.88 5.14
CA LEU A 171 20.22 7.34 6.39
C LEU A 171 21.38 8.19 6.96
N HIS A 172 21.46 8.27 8.30
CA HIS A 172 22.62 8.85 8.98
C HIS A 172 23.86 7.95 8.83
N SER A 173 25.06 8.55 8.90
CA SER A 173 26.33 7.84 8.69
C SER A 173 26.47 6.53 9.49
N PRO A 174 26.13 6.44 10.80
CA PRO A 174 26.22 5.17 11.52
C PRO A 174 25.29 4.07 10.99
N GLN A 175 24.09 4.45 10.52
CA GLN A 175 23.12 3.50 9.96
C GLN A 175 23.62 2.96 8.62
N ARG A 176 24.18 3.81 7.76
CA ARG A 176 24.80 3.39 6.49
C ARG A 176 25.95 2.41 6.72
N LEU A 177 26.87 2.73 7.62
CA LEU A 177 27.98 1.85 7.99
C LEU A 177 27.51 0.49 8.49
N PHE A 178 26.40 0.46 9.25
CA PHE A 178 25.80 -0.79 9.73
C PHE A 178 25.27 -1.64 8.58
N ILE A 179 24.52 -1.02 7.64
CA ILE A 179 23.98 -1.75 6.46
C ILE A 179 25.12 -2.22 5.55
N GLU A 180 26.14 -1.36 5.32
CA GLU A 180 27.32 -1.73 4.54
C GLU A 180 28.07 -2.91 5.16
N ALA A 181 28.22 -2.93 6.48
CA ALA A 181 28.85 -4.05 7.18
C ALA A 181 28.05 -5.35 7.05
N MET A 182 26.72 -5.29 6.97
CA MET A 182 25.86 -6.47 6.76
C MET A 182 25.90 -6.99 5.32
N ALA A 183 26.29 -6.18 4.36
CA ALA A 183 26.32 -6.53 2.93
C ALA A 183 27.66 -7.17 2.49
N VAL A 184 28.65 -7.33 3.39
CA VAL A 184 30.02 -7.82 3.10
C VAL A 184 30.16 -9.34 3.26
N ASP A 185 29.09 -10.10 3.55
CA ASP A 185 29.12 -11.56 3.65
C ASP A 185 28.79 -12.25 2.29
#